data_0e40553083b82a4e16f7de427bc45e1b
#
_entry.id   0e40553083b82a4e16f7de427bc45e1b
#
_cell.length_a   1.000
_cell.length_b   1.000
_cell.length_c   1.000
_cell.angle_alpha   90.00
_cell.angle_beta   90.00
_cell.angle_gamma   90.00
#
_symmetry.space_group_name_H-M   'P 1'
#
loop_
_entity.id
_entity.type
_entity.pdbx_description
1 polymer ?
#
loop_
_entity_poly.entity_id
_entity_poly.type
_entity_poly.pdbx_seq_one_letter_code
_entity_poly.pdbx_strand_id
1 'polypeptide(L)'
;MRLAWVVFFCAAPACALVFPLSPARRRRALVGGLRAAPRTKGDGRRKIIANNRKARFDYEILRNLECGIQLRGTEVKSCRASKASIVDGFARVEKGTCWLYNVDIAAHGTTGEYFQHETRARRRLLLHKAEIRKLSAETDKQGLTLVPLSMYFNDRNLLKVDLALCKGKNTRDKRQDIKGKEEKRMLSRLSKNIGI
;
A
#
# COMPACT_ATOMS: atom_id res chain seq x y z
N MET A 1 1.42 -34.68 63.12
CA MET A 1 1.46 -36.02 62.49
C MET A 1 2.18 -35.84 61.18
N ARG A 2 3.39 -36.06 61.17
CA ARG A 2 4.36 -37.05 60.79
C ARG A 2 3.79 -38.07 59.77
N LEU A 3 4.34 -38.04 58.56
CA LEU A 3 4.74 -39.24 57.82
C LEU A 3 5.63 -38.86 56.64
N ALA A 4 6.86 -39.19 56.81
CA ALA A 4 7.94 -39.33 55.83
C ALA A 4 7.77 -40.64 55.07
N TRP A 5 8.19 -40.70 53.83
CA TRP A 5 8.62 -41.93 53.13
C TRP A 5 9.28 -41.51 51.82
N VAL A 6 10.51 -41.69 51.77
CA VAL A 6 11.47 -42.73 51.41
C VAL A 6 12.00 -42.55 49.99
N VAL A 7 13.28 -42.21 50.01
CA VAL A 7 14.20 -42.14 48.85
C VAL A 7 14.39 -43.61 48.33
N PHE A 8 14.26 -43.74 46.99
CA PHE A 8 14.78 -44.92 46.31
C PHE A 8 15.83 -44.43 45.27
N PHE A 9 17.08 -44.75 45.76
CA PHE A 9 18.29 -44.60 44.98
C PHE A 9 18.40 -45.85 44.11
N CYS A 10 18.31 -45.77 42.81
CA CYS A 10 18.63 -46.87 41.91
C CYS A 10 19.80 -46.48 41.03
N ALA A 11 20.96 -46.92 41.39
CA ALA A 11 22.17 -46.88 40.58
C ALA A 11 22.09 -47.97 39.51
N ALA A 12 22.31 -47.66 38.30
CA ALA A 12 22.56 -48.60 37.22
C ALA A 12 23.67 -48.11 36.28
N PRO A 13 24.47 -48.98 35.71
CA PRO A 13 25.83 -48.69 35.31
C PRO A 13 25.99 -48.14 33.92
N ALA A 14 27.08 -47.44 33.74
CA ALA A 14 27.60 -46.95 32.50
C ALA A 14 27.78 -48.01 31.42
N CYS A 15 27.07 -47.98 30.33
CA CYS A 15 27.41 -48.73 29.14
C CYS A 15 27.95 -47.73 28.11
N ALA A 16 29.26 -47.66 28.00
CA ALA A 16 29.96 -46.87 27.00
C ALA A 16 29.82 -47.55 25.63
N LEU A 17 28.88 -47.09 24.84
CA LEU A 17 28.84 -47.42 23.41
C LEU A 17 29.66 -46.37 22.67
N VAL A 18 30.90 -46.78 22.38
CA VAL A 18 31.80 -46.06 21.45
C VAL A 18 31.24 -46.19 20.05
N PHE A 19 30.60 -45.13 19.55
CA PHE A 19 30.29 -45.01 18.14
C PHE A 19 31.50 -44.47 17.40
N PRO A 20 31.98 -45.13 16.33
CA PRO A 20 33.04 -44.58 15.53
C PRO A 20 32.54 -43.35 14.74
N LEU A 21 33.22 -42.22 14.91
CA LEU A 21 33.06 -41.03 14.11
C LEU A 21 33.33 -41.34 12.63
N SER A 22 32.28 -41.47 11.87
CA SER A 22 32.33 -41.45 10.40
C SER A 22 32.74 -40.06 9.92
N PRO A 23 33.74 -39.94 9.00
CA PRO A 23 34.17 -38.65 8.51
C PRO A 23 33.02 -38.03 7.70
N ALA A 24 32.53 -36.93 8.17
CA ALA A 24 31.55 -36.11 7.47
C ALA A 24 32.08 -35.74 6.07
N ARG A 25 31.54 -36.42 5.07
CA ARG A 25 31.66 -35.98 3.65
C ARG A 25 31.11 -34.57 3.59
N ARG A 26 32.00 -33.57 3.52
CA ARG A 26 31.67 -32.20 3.08
C ARG A 26 31.02 -32.31 1.70
N ARG A 27 29.70 -32.38 1.66
CA ARG A 27 28.95 -32.07 0.47
C ARG A 27 29.24 -30.60 0.17
N ARG A 28 30.12 -30.32 -0.76
CA ARG A 28 30.20 -29.05 -1.44
C ARG A 28 28.77 -28.77 -1.97
N ALA A 29 28.02 -27.97 -1.24
CA ALA A 29 26.83 -27.32 -1.79
C ALA A 29 27.33 -26.51 -2.98
N LEU A 30 27.08 -27.00 -4.17
CA LEU A 30 27.04 -26.21 -5.36
C LEU A 30 25.93 -25.16 -5.13
N VAL A 31 26.33 -24.04 -4.53
CA VAL A 31 25.55 -22.82 -4.58
C VAL A 31 25.60 -22.40 -6.05
N GLY A 32 24.74 -23.06 -6.85
CA GLY A 32 24.37 -22.56 -8.16
C GLY A 32 23.74 -21.20 -7.89
N GLY A 33 24.55 -20.16 -8.00
CA GLY A 33 24.05 -18.80 -8.00
C GLY A 33 22.96 -18.74 -9.05
N LEU A 34 21.71 -18.70 -8.60
CA LEU A 34 20.60 -18.21 -9.40
C LEU A 34 21.02 -16.79 -9.78
N ARG A 35 21.68 -16.66 -10.94
CA ARG A 35 21.85 -15.38 -11.61
C ARG A 35 20.44 -14.81 -11.71
N ALA A 36 20.13 -13.87 -10.83
CA ALA A 36 18.95 -13.07 -10.98
C ALA A 36 18.97 -12.54 -12.40
N ALA A 37 17.99 -12.91 -13.21
CA ALA A 37 17.82 -12.40 -14.55
C ALA A 37 18.00 -10.87 -14.50
N PRO A 38 18.71 -10.25 -15.44
CA PRO A 38 18.91 -8.82 -15.45
C PRO A 38 17.52 -8.21 -15.39
N ARG A 39 17.27 -7.43 -14.33
CA ARG A 39 16.04 -6.64 -14.21
C ARG A 39 16.07 -5.68 -15.39
N THR A 40 15.36 -6.02 -16.45
CA THR A 40 15.05 -5.07 -17.51
C THR A 40 14.48 -3.85 -16.79
N LYS A 41 15.16 -2.71 -16.91
CA LYS A 41 14.61 -1.41 -16.53
C LYS A 41 13.34 -1.31 -17.36
N GLY A 42 12.20 -1.68 -16.77
CA GLY A 42 10.90 -1.55 -17.39
C GLY A 42 10.76 -0.10 -17.77
N ASP A 43 10.48 0.14 -19.01
CA ASP A 43 10.05 1.42 -19.55
C ASP A 43 8.97 1.92 -18.61
N GLY A 44 9.26 3.02 -17.90
CA GLY A 44 8.54 3.46 -16.69
C GLY A 44 7.09 3.86 -16.92
N ARG A 45 6.31 3.02 -17.59
CA ARG A 45 4.87 3.18 -17.82
C ARG A 45 4.09 2.76 -16.59
N ARG A 46 3.90 3.73 -15.69
CA ARG A 46 2.90 3.59 -14.63
C ARG A 46 1.52 3.38 -15.25
N LYS A 47 0.95 2.19 -15.12
CA LYS A 47 -0.42 1.93 -15.57
C LYS A 47 -1.38 2.52 -14.54
N ILE A 48 -1.90 3.72 -14.81
CA ILE A 48 -2.89 4.39 -13.95
C ILE A 48 -4.22 3.62 -14.06
N ILE A 49 -4.79 3.27 -12.91
CA ILE A 49 -6.08 2.59 -12.79
C ILE A 49 -7.17 3.59 -12.50
N ALA A 50 -6.96 4.41 -11.49
CA ALA A 50 -7.91 5.42 -11.04
C ALA A 50 -7.18 6.72 -10.68
N ASN A 51 -7.83 7.85 -10.95
CA ASN A 51 -7.30 9.18 -10.65
C ASN A 51 -8.39 10.05 -10.03
N ASN A 52 -8.10 10.65 -8.88
CA ASN A 52 -9.00 11.54 -8.18
C ASN A 52 -8.78 12.98 -8.61
N ARG A 53 -9.47 13.40 -9.67
CA ARG A 53 -9.42 14.80 -10.13
C ARG A 53 -10.12 15.76 -9.18
N LYS A 54 -11.14 15.28 -8.46
CA LYS A 54 -11.94 16.06 -7.51
C LYS A 54 -11.09 16.49 -6.31
N ALA A 55 -10.21 15.62 -5.82
CA ALA A 55 -9.32 15.94 -4.70
C ALA A 55 -8.44 17.18 -4.99
N ARG A 56 -7.92 17.32 -6.19
CA ARG A 56 -7.10 18.49 -6.59
C ARG A 56 -7.89 19.79 -6.66
N PHE A 57 -9.20 19.69 -6.83
CA PHE A 57 -10.09 20.85 -6.84
C PHE A 57 -10.50 21.24 -5.42
N ASP A 58 -10.90 20.26 -4.61
CA ASP A 58 -11.46 20.46 -3.28
C ASP A 58 -10.42 20.74 -2.20
N TYR A 59 -9.19 20.22 -2.38
CA TYR A 59 -8.14 20.28 -1.39
C TYR A 59 -6.88 20.97 -1.90
N GLU A 60 -6.18 21.63 -1.01
CA GLU A 60 -4.83 22.10 -1.20
C GLU A 60 -3.85 20.99 -0.80
N ILE A 61 -3.01 20.56 -1.73
CA ILE A 61 -2.07 19.46 -1.54
C ILE A 61 -0.79 20.03 -0.93
N LEU A 62 -0.45 19.61 0.29
CA LEU A 62 0.75 20.02 0.99
C LEU A 62 1.91 19.07 0.70
N ARG A 63 1.65 17.76 0.71
CA ARG A 63 2.67 16.73 0.55
C ARG A 63 2.11 15.49 -0.11
N ASN A 64 2.89 14.88 -1.00
CA ASN A 64 2.57 13.60 -1.63
C ASN A 64 3.48 12.50 -1.10
N LEU A 65 2.90 11.30 -0.90
CA LEU A 65 3.57 10.11 -0.42
C LEU A 65 3.13 8.91 -1.26
N GLU A 66 4.09 8.14 -1.74
CA GLU A 66 3.80 6.89 -2.42
C GLU A 66 3.72 5.76 -1.40
N CYS A 67 2.61 5.04 -1.37
CA CYS A 67 2.39 3.93 -0.47
C CYS A 67 1.99 2.64 -1.21
N GLY A 68 2.33 1.50 -0.62
CA GLY A 68 1.78 0.22 -1.04
C GLY A 68 0.38 0.03 -0.46
N ILE A 69 -0.37 -0.91 -1.02
CA ILE A 69 -1.68 -1.30 -0.50
C ILE A 69 -1.76 -2.82 -0.40
N GLN A 70 -2.37 -3.29 0.68
CA GLN A 70 -2.66 -4.69 0.89
C GLN A 70 -4.05 -5.01 0.33
N LEU A 71 -4.11 -5.90 -0.67
CA LEU A 71 -5.34 -6.30 -1.34
C LEU A 71 -5.51 -7.81 -1.36
N ARG A 72 -6.74 -8.26 -1.49
CA ARG A 72 -7.08 -9.66 -1.78
C ARG A 72 -6.87 -9.95 -3.27
N GLY A 73 -6.70 -11.23 -3.65
CA GLY A 73 -6.47 -11.61 -5.04
C GLY A 73 -7.60 -11.19 -5.99
N THR A 74 -8.85 -11.24 -5.53
CA THR A 74 -10.03 -10.79 -6.29
C THR A 74 -10.01 -9.28 -6.54
N GLU A 75 -9.60 -8.48 -5.54
CA GLU A 75 -9.46 -7.03 -5.68
C GLU A 75 -8.36 -6.66 -6.69
N VAL A 76 -7.24 -7.38 -6.67
CA VAL A 76 -6.15 -7.15 -7.64
C VAL A 76 -6.62 -7.44 -9.06
N LYS A 77 -7.44 -8.49 -9.28
CA LYS A 77 -8.03 -8.79 -10.59
C LYS A 77 -8.94 -7.66 -11.06
N SER A 78 -9.80 -7.14 -10.18
CA SER A 78 -10.68 -6.00 -10.49
C SER A 78 -9.90 -4.73 -10.79
N CYS A 79 -8.81 -4.45 -10.06
CA CYS A 79 -7.91 -3.32 -10.32
C CYS A 79 -7.22 -3.46 -11.69
N ARG A 80 -6.80 -4.66 -12.09
CA ARG A 80 -6.24 -4.91 -13.44
C ARG A 80 -7.24 -4.63 -14.55
N ALA A 81 -8.52 -4.89 -14.29
CA ALA A 81 -9.63 -4.56 -15.19
C ALA A 81 -10.06 -3.08 -15.10
N SER A 82 -9.31 -2.24 -14.37
CA SER A 82 -9.59 -0.80 -14.15
C SER A 82 -10.96 -0.55 -13.51
N LYS A 83 -11.51 -1.50 -12.76
CA LYS A 83 -12.79 -1.40 -12.06
C LYS A 83 -12.58 -0.93 -10.60
N ALA A 84 -11.91 0.19 -10.43
CA ALA A 84 -11.70 0.80 -9.11
C ALA A 84 -11.95 2.31 -9.16
N SER A 85 -12.59 2.86 -8.11
CA SER A 85 -12.84 4.29 -7.92
C SER A 85 -12.30 4.74 -6.56
N ILE A 86 -11.55 5.85 -6.57
CA ILE A 86 -10.93 6.44 -5.37
C ILE A 86 -11.46 7.83 -5.05
N VAL A 87 -12.54 8.27 -5.74
CA VAL A 87 -13.00 9.66 -5.71
C VAL A 87 -13.39 10.12 -4.31
N ASP A 88 -14.10 9.27 -3.57
CA ASP A 88 -14.60 9.59 -2.23
C ASP A 88 -13.73 8.94 -1.13
N GLY A 89 -12.58 8.41 -1.52
CA GLY A 89 -11.64 7.75 -0.62
C GLY A 89 -10.94 8.72 0.30
N PHE A 90 -10.68 8.31 1.52
CA PHE A 90 -9.81 9.00 2.48
C PHE A 90 -8.97 7.98 3.25
N ALA A 91 -7.88 8.44 3.83
CA ALA A 91 -7.07 7.60 4.70
C ALA A 91 -7.02 8.14 6.11
N ARG A 92 -6.85 7.26 7.08
CA ARG A 92 -6.71 7.59 8.50
C ARG A 92 -5.66 6.73 9.15
N VAL A 93 -4.90 7.32 10.05
CA VAL A 93 -3.93 6.58 10.87
C VAL A 93 -4.63 6.12 12.13
N GLU A 94 -4.66 4.81 12.35
CA GLU A 94 -5.25 4.19 13.54
C GLU A 94 -4.26 3.18 14.12
N LYS A 95 -3.98 3.27 15.39
CA LYS A 95 -3.10 2.34 16.14
C LYS A 95 -1.76 2.07 15.42
N GLY A 96 -1.13 3.13 14.88
CA GLY A 96 0.16 3.02 14.18
C GLY A 96 0.10 2.33 12.82
N THR A 97 -1.08 2.23 12.24
CA THR A 97 -1.32 1.68 10.89
C THR A 97 -2.15 2.67 10.08
N CYS A 98 -1.82 2.84 8.81
CA CYS A 98 -2.60 3.68 7.91
C CYS A 98 -3.66 2.83 7.19
N TRP A 99 -4.92 3.24 7.28
CA TRP A 99 -6.05 2.58 6.66
C TRP A 99 -6.67 3.47 5.59
N LEU A 100 -7.03 2.86 4.49
CA LEU A 100 -7.74 3.48 3.38
C LEU A 100 -9.22 3.10 3.48
N TYR A 101 -10.08 4.11 3.49
CA TYR A 101 -11.53 3.98 3.62
C TYR A 101 -12.24 4.46 2.36
N ASN A 102 -13.43 3.96 2.15
CA ASN A 102 -14.37 4.39 1.12
C ASN A 102 -13.82 4.37 -0.31
N VAL A 103 -12.89 3.48 -0.60
CA VAL A 103 -12.43 3.20 -1.96
C VAL A 103 -13.26 2.05 -2.52
N ASP A 104 -13.91 2.29 -3.62
CA ASP A 104 -14.76 1.32 -4.30
C ASP A 104 -13.92 0.47 -5.26
N ILE A 105 -13.89 -0.83 -5.04
CA ILE A 105 -13.31 -1.81 -5.96
C ILE A 105 -14.43 -2.78 -6.32
N ALA A 106 -14.90 -2.73 -7.55
CA ALA A 106 -16.02 -3.55 -8.00
C ALA A 106 -15.70 -5.04 -7.92
N ALA A 107 -16.71 -5.83 -7.64
CA ALA A 107 -16.63 -7.28 -7.62
C ALA A 107 -16.16 -7.83 -8.98
N HIS A 108 -15.40 -8.92 -8.96
CA HIS A 108 -14.91 -9.55 -10.19
C HIS A 108 -15.94 -10.53 -10.73
N GLY A 109 -16.40 -10.33 -11.98
CA GLY A 109 -17.53 -11.07 -12.55
C GLY A 109 -17.36 -12.59 -12.72
N THR A 110 -16.12 -13.10 -12.72
CA THR A 110 -15.83 -14.54 -12.82
C THR A 110 -15.68 -15.24 -11.47
N THR A 111 -15.83 -14.53 -10.37
CA THR A 111 -15.69 -15.09 -9.03
C THR A 111 -17.11 -15.36 -8.49
N GLY A 112 -17.36 -16.59 -8.02
CA GLY A 112 -18.64 -16.94 -7.41
C GLY A 112 -18.93 -16.06 -6.17
N GLU A 113 -20.20 -15.87 -5.84
CA GLU A 113 -20.64 -14.98 -4.75
C GLU A 113 -19.94 -15.24 -3.41
N TYR A 114 -19.68 -16.50 -3.09
CA TYR A 114 -19.00 -16.92 -1.86
C TYR A 114 -17.56 -16.38 -1.70
N PHE A 115 -16.85 -16.12 -2.79
CA PHE A 115 -15.46 -15.67 -2.79
C PHE A 115 -15.31 -14.21 -3.15
N GLN A 116 -16.39 -13.46 -3.26
CA GLN A 116 -16.36 -12.04 -3.54
C GLN A 116 -15.79 -11.26 -2.33
N HIS A 117 -15.16 -10.17 -2.66
CA HIS A 117 -14.71 -9.20 -1.66
C HIS A 117 -15.76 -8.10 -1.48
N GLU A 118 -15.80 -7.51 -0.31
CA GLU A 118 -16.60 -6.34 -0.06
C GLU A 118 -16.03 -5.13 -0.82
N THR A 119 -16.87 -4.46 -1.62
CA THR A 119 -16.46 -3.39 -2.53
C THR A 119 -15.83 -2.21 -1.80
N ARG A 120 -16.38 -1.82 -0.64
CA ARG A 120 -15.94 -0.68 0.18
C ARG A 120 -15.24 -1.08 1.48
N ALA A 121 -14.64 -2.24 1.53
CA ALA A 121 -13.87 -2.67 2.68
C ALA A 121 -12.72 -1.69 3.00
N ARG A 122 -12.39 -1.57 4.27
CA ARG A 122 -11.18 -0.86 4.68
C ARG A 122 -9.93 -1.63 4.25
N ARG A 123 -8.93 -0.95 3.72
CA ARG A 123 -7.71 -1.55 3.19
C ARG A 123 -6.48 -0.98 3.88
N ARG A 124 -5.53 -1.83 4.20
CA ARG A 124 -4.31 -1.40 4.86
C ARG A 124 -3.34 -0.80 3.86
N LEU A 125 -2.82 0.38 4.15
CA LEU A 125 -1.73 1.00 3.42
C LEU A 125 -0.39 0.62 4.05
N LEU A 126 0.59 0.37 3.18
CA LEU A 126 1.94 -0.02 3.56
C LEU A 126 2.86 1.19 3.43
N LEU A 127 3.26 1.73 4.56
CA LEU A 127 4.15 2.88 4.73
C LEU A 127 5.23 2.55 5.76
N HIS A 128 6.32 3.28 5.74
CA HIS A 128 7.34 3.17 6.78
C HIS A 128 6.82 3.70 8.11
N LYS A 129 7.21 3.06 9.22
CA LYS A 129 6.77 3.46 10.57
C LYS A 129 7.08 4.93 10.88
N ALA A 130 8.21 5.44 10.39
CA ALA A 130 8.59 6.84 10.55
C ALA A 130 7.63 7.80 9.83
N GLU A 131 7.16 7.43 8.63
CA GLU A 131 6.18 8.20 7.86
C GLU A 131 4.82 8.19 8.54
N ILE A 132 4.37 7.03 9.03
CA ILE A 132 3.10 6.90 9.74
C ILE A 132 3.07 7.80 10.98
N ARG A 133 4.17 7.84 11.76
CA ARG A 133 4.27 8.71 12.95
C ARG A 133 4.19 10.19 12.59
N LYS A 134 4.88 10.61 11.51
CA LYS A 134 4.82 12.00 11.02
C LYS A 134 3.42 12.36 10.57
N LEU A 135 2.78 11.49 9.76
CA LEU A 135 1.41 11.71 9.29
C LEU A 135 0.40 11.80 10.42
N SER A 136 0.49 10.93 11.43
CA SER A 136 -0.38 10.98 12.61
C SER A 136 -0.25 12.34 13.32
N ALA A 137 0.99 12.76 13.60
CA ALA A 137 1.25 14.03 14.28
C ALA A 137 0.77 15.25 13.48
N GLU A 138 0.90 15.21 12.14
CA GLU A 138 0.45 16.29 11.25
C GLU A 138 -1.08 16.32 11.14
N THR A 139 -1.72 15.16 11.02
CA THR A 139 -3.18 15.05 10.94
C THR A 139 -3.86 15.50 12.23
N ASP A 140 -3.32 15.07 13.39
CA ASP A 140 -3.91 15.38 14.69
C ASP A 140 -3.76 16.88 15.06
N LYS A 141 -2.64 17.50 14.73
CA LYS A 141 -2.34 18.90 15.10
C LYS A 141 -2.99 19.93 14.20
N GLN A 142 -3.12 19.66 12.92
CA GLN A 142 -3.46 20.69 11.92
C GLN A 142 -4.84 20.50 11.27
N GLY A 143 -5.60 19.50 11.67
CA GLY A 143 -6.90 19.20 11.04
C GLY A 143 -6.76 18.86 9.55
N LEU A 144 -5.62 18.28 9.16
CA LEU A 144 -5.35 17.88 7.79
C LEU A 144 -5.98 16.52 7.51
N THR A 145 -6.29 16.27 6.25
CA THR A 145 -6.89 15.01 5.80
C THR A 145 -5.96 14.32 4.81
N LEU A 146 -5.93 12.99 4.86
CA LEU A 146 -5.20 12.17 3.90
C LEU A 146 -6.15 11.71 2.80
N VAL A 147 -5.86 12.09 1.56
CA VAL A 147 -6.70 11.77 0.39
C VAL A 147 -5.89 11.04 -0.67
N PRO A 148 -6.37 9.92 -1.22
CA PRO A 148 -5.72 9.25 -2.33
C PRO A 148 -5.90 10.07 -3.62
N LEU A 149 -4.80 10.34 -4.33
CA LEU A 149 -4.80 11.07 -5.59
C LEU A 149 -4.85 10.15 -6.80
N SER A 150 -4.05 9.12 -6.80
CA SER A 150 -3.97 8.16 -7.90
C SER A 150 -3.67 6.75 -7.39
N MET A 151 -4.12 5.78 -8.16
CA MET A 151 -3.84 4.37 -7.97
C MET A 151 -3.27 3.82 -9.28
N TYR A 152 -2.11 3.16 -9.22
CA TYR A 152 -1.41 2.68 -10.41
C TYR A 152 -0.60 1.42 -10.14
N PHE A 153 -0.30 0.68 -11.20
CA PHE A 153 0.67 -0.40 -11.16
C PHE A 153 2.07 0.15 -11.48
N ASN A 154 3.03 -0.23 -10.66
CA ASN A 154 4.43 0.03 -10.92
C ASN A 154 4.99 -1.02 -11.91
N ASP A 155 6.19 -0.79 -12.45
CA ASP A 155 6.92 -1.68 -13.38
C ASP A 155 7.02 -3.13 -12.90
N ARG A 156 6.96 -3.35 -11.59
CA ARG A 156 6.94 -4.68 -10.96
C ARG A 156 5.54 -5.29 -10.84
N ASN A 157 4.52 -4.71 -11.47
CA ASN A 157 3.11 -5.09 -11.30
C ASN A 157 2.60 -5.06 -9.85
N LEU A 158 3.23 -4.23 -9.00
CA LEU A 158 2.74 -3.96 -7.65
C LEU A 158 1.82 -2.75 -7.68
N LEU A 159 0.69 -2.86 -7.02
CA LEU A 159 -0.25 -1.76 -6.88
C LEU A 159 0.27 -0.74 -5.87
N LYS A 160 0.31 0.51 -6.29
CA LYS A 160 0.72 1.66 -5.50
C LYS A 160 -0.40 2.69 -5.46
N VAL A 161 -0.42 3.46 -4.39
CA VAL A 161 -1.36 4.56 -4.18
C VAL A 161 -0.55 5.82 -3.87
N ASP A 162 -0.80 6.89 -4.60
CA ASP A 162 -0.30 8.22 -4.25
C ASP A 162 -1.25 8.82 -3.22
N LEU A 163 -0.79 8.94 -2.00
CA LEU A 163 -1.52 9.53 -0.89
C LEU A 163 -1.05 10.97 -0.70
N ALA A 164 -1.99 11.89 -0.60
CA ALA A 164 -1.68 13.28 -0.33
C ALA A 164 -2.15 13.71 1.06
N LEU A 165 -1.30 14.46 1.75
CA LEU A 165 -1.67 15.21 2.92
C LEU A 165 -2.25 16.54 2.44
N CYS A 166 -3.51 16.80 2.77
CA CYS A 166 -4.30 17.87 2.20
C CYS A 166 -4.98 18.72 3.27
N LYS A 167 -5.14 20.00 2.94
CA LYS A 167 -5.99 20.95 3.65
C LYS A 167 -7.23 21.25 2.83
N GLY A 168 -8.41 21.26 3.44
CA GLY A 168 -9.64 21.64 2.75
C GLY A 168 -9.59 23.09 2.26
N LYS A 169 -9.90 23.35 0.99
CA LYS A 169 -9.99 24.72 0.44
C LYS A 169 -11.30 25.37 0.87
N ASN A 170 -11.23 26.66 1.17
CA ASN A 170 -12.42 27.46 1.39
C ASN A 170 -13.20 27.68 0.10
N THR A 171 -14.49 27.98 0.21
CA THR A 171 -15.35 28.26 -0.95
C THR A 171 -14.87 29.43 -1.80
N ARG A 172 -14.25 30.43 -1.16
CA ARG A 172 -13.66 31.60 -1.83
C ARG A 172 -12.51 31.21 -2.74
N ASP A 173 -11.62 30.35 -2.24
CA ASP A 173 -10.43 29.88 -2.97
C ASP A 173 -10.84 29.03 -4.19
N LYS A 174 -11.86 28.19 -4.04
CA LYS A 174 -12.42 27.40 -5.14
C LYS A 174 -12.97 28.29 -6.27
N ARG A 175 -13.64 29.39 -5.91
CA ARG A 175 -14.16 30.35 -6.91
C ARG A 175 -13.03 31.05 -7.66
N GLN A 176 -11.95 31.40 -6.99
CA GLN A 176 -10.76 31.99 -7.62
C GLN A 176 -10.08 31.00 -8.57
N ASP A 177 -9.93 29.74 -8.18
CA ASP A 177 -9.39 28.68 -9.04
C ASP A 177 -10.23 28.46 -10.30
N ILE A 178 -11.56 28.57 -10.23
CA ILE A 178 -12.46 28.47 -11.38
C ILE A 178 -12.22 29.64 -12.33
N LYS A 179 -12.23 30.88 -11.83
CA LYS A 179 -11.98 32.08 -12.64
C LYS A 179 -10.62 31.99 -13.36
N GLY A 180 -9.56 31.66 -12.65
CA GLY A 180 -8.22 31.54 -13.25
C GLY A 180 -8.12 30.41 -14.30
N LYS A 181 -8.90 29.32 -14.16
CA LYS A 181 -8.98 28.29 -15.20
C LYS A 181 -9.74 28.78 -16.44
N GLU A 182 -10.80 29.55 -16.27
CA GLU A 182 -11.58 30.10 -17.35
C GLU A 182 -10.77 31.14 -18.16
N GLU A 183 -10.06 32.03 -17.47
CA GLU A 183 -9.14 32.98 -18.07
C GLU A 183 -8.04 32.29 -18.90
N LYS A 184 -7.39 31.25 -18.33
CA LYS A 184 -6.40 30.46 -19.07
C LYS A 184 -6.99 29.77 -20.30
N ARG A 185 -8.22 29.27 -20.22
CA ARG A 185 -8.91 28.69 -21.38
C ARG A 185 -9.21 29.73 -22.45
N MET A 186 -9.65 30.92 -22.06
CA MET A 186 -9.89 32.03 -22.98
C MET A 186 -8.60 32.46 -23.69
N LEU A 187 -7.52 32.68 -22.94
CA LEU A 187 -6.21 33.01 -23.51
C LEU A 187 -5.70 31.94 -24.47
N SER A 188 -5.85 30.66 -24.14
CA SER A 188 -5.46 29.54 -25.01
C SER A 188 -6.30 29.47 -26.30
N ARG A 189 -7.58 29.90 -26.28
CA ARG A 189 -8.41 29.98 -27.49
C ARG A 189 -7.98 31.17 -28.37
N LEU A 190 -7.69 32.32 -27.76
CA LEU A 190 -7.22 33.49 -28.46
C LEU A 190 -5.87 33.25 -29.14
N SER A 191 -4.91 32.62 -28.45
CA SER A 191 -3.61 32.28 -29.02
C SER A 191 -3.71 31.35 -30.24
N LYS A 192 -4.63 30.38 -30.20
CA LYS A 192 -4.86 29.47 -31.33
C LYS A 192 -5.49 30.20 -32.54
N ASN A 193 -6.35 31.20 -32.30
CA ASN A 193 -6.97 31.97 -33.37
C ASN A 193 -6.02 32.99 -34.01
N ILE A 194 -4.98 33.41 -33.29
CA ILE A 194 -3.97 34.37 -33.79
C ILE A 194 -2.84 33.65 -34.55
N GLY A 195 -2.81 32.28 -34.56
CA GLY A 195 -1.87 31.53 -35.37
C GLY A 195 -0.41 31.59 -34.86
N ILE A 196 -0.19 31.81 -33.56
CA ILE A 196 1.10 31.73 -32.86
C ILE A 196 1.24 30.40 -32.16
#